data_11740259c2d44fc7c07f4ccbcc4d3a95
#
_entry.id   11740259c2d44fc7c07f4ccbcc4d3a95
#
_cell.length_a   1.000
_cell.length_b   1.000
_cell.length_c   1.000
_cell.angle_alpha   90.00
_cell.angle_beta   90.00
_cell.angle_gamma   90.00
#
_symmetry.space_group_name_H-M   'P 1'
#
loop_
_entity.id
_entity.type
_entity.pdbx_description
1 polymer ?
#
loop_
_entity_poly.entity_id
_entity_poly.type
_entity_poly.pdbx_seq_one_letter_code
_entity_poly.pdbx_strand_id
1 'polypeptide(L)'
;MKQIYILLIALLMGLSAKAESSGTCGPNLKWHLMDDGVLTISGIGKMDNYLYSVAPWYYRDVKQIIIGDGVTTIGQAAFRNRGSLTSVTIPNSVTTIGVYAFYNCIYNHRTTKTNQKYPSVNL
;
A
#
# COMPACT_ATOMS: atom_id res chain seq x y z
N MET A 1 17.74 -30.44 -1.35
CA MET A 1 18.71 -30.06 -0.31
C MET A 1 19.38 -28.73 -0.53
N LYS A 2 19.42 -28.20 -1.74
CA LYS A 2 19.92 -26.84 -1.99
C LYS A 2 19.09 -25.74 -1.32
N GLN A 3 17.81 -25.96 -1.09
CA GLN A 3 16.90 -24.96 -0.48
C GLN A 3 17.15 -24.77 1.03
N ILE A 4 17.60 -25.78 1.71
CA ILE A 4 17.95 -25.71 3.13
C ILE A 4 19.23 -24.92 3.35
N TYR A 5 20.17 -24.98 2.43
CA TYR A 5 21.41 -24.24 2.47
C TYR A 5 21.20 -22.74 2.31
N ILE A 6 20.31 -22.32 1.43
CA ILE A 6 20.01 -20.91 1.18
C ILE A 6 19.34 -20.27 2.40
N LEU A 7 18.43 -21.00 3.05
CA LEU A 7 17.79 -20.56 4.29
C LEU A 7 18.78 -20.47 5.45
N LEU A 8 19.71 -21.40 5.57
CA LEU A 8 20.71 -21.41 6.62
C LEU A 8 21.73 -20.29 6.43
N ILE A 9 22.14 -20.02 5.23
CA ILE A 9 23.07 -18.93 4.90
C ILE A 9 22.42 -17.57 5.15
N ALA A 10 21.14 -17.41 4.81
CA ALA A 10 20.38 -16.18 5.08
C ALA A 10 20.27 -15.91 6.59
N LEU A 11 20.05 -16.94 7.40
CA LEU A 11 20.00 -16.85 8.86
C LEU A 11 21.37 -16.55 9.47
N LEU A 12 22.44 -17.13 8.94
CA LEU A 12 23.80 -16.95 9.44
C LEU A 12 24.40 -15.58 9.10
N MET A 13 23.96 -14.95 8.01
CA MET A 13 24.46 -13.65 7.59
C MET A 13 23.71 -12.47 8.21
N GLY A 14 22.83 -12.72 9.18
CA GLY A 14 22.04 -11.64 9.77
C GLY A 14 21.15 -10.93 8.76
N LEU A 15 20.97 -11.52 7.59
CA LEU A 15 19.90 -11.16 6.71
C LEU A 15 18.62 -11.60 7.41
N SER A 16 18.25 -10.86 8.44
CA SER A 16 16.91 -10.95 8.93
C SER A 16 16.04 -10.74 7.71
N ALA A 17 15.40 -11.80 7.27
CA ALA A 17 14.22 -11.68 6.46
C ALA A 17 13.26 -10.84 7.29
N LYS A 18 13.43 -9.54 7.27
CA LYS A 18 12.37 -8.65 7.67
C LYS A 18 11.23 -9.04 6.78
N ALA A 19 10.19 -9.57 7.38
CA ALA A 19 9.09 -10.15 6.67
C ALA A 19 8.45 -9.08 5.80
N GLU A 20 8.79 -9.10 4.54
CA GLU A 20 7.93 -8.52 3.54
C GLU A 20 6.56 -9.16 3.77
N SER A 21 5.55 -8.34 3.90
CA SER A 21 4.18 -8.80 4.06
C SER A 21 3.43 -8.61 2.77
N SER A 22 2.59 -9.56 2.45
CA SER A 22 1.77 -9.51 1.25
C SER A 22 0.44 -10.21 1.49
N GLY A 23 -0.52 -9.94 0.61
CA GLY A 23 -1.83 -10.55 0.69
C GLY A 23 -2.75 -9.99 -0.39
N THR A 24 -4.04 -10.15 -0.18
CA THR A 24 -5.07 -9.63 -1.08
C THR A 24 -5.79 -8.44 -0.47
N CYS A 25 -6.26 -7.54 -1.32
CA CYS A 25 -7.02 -6.36 -0.92
C CYS A 25 -8.16 -6.04 -1.88
N GLY A 26 -8.66 -7.07 -2.53
CA GLY A 26 -9.77 -7.03 -3.46
C GLY A 26 -9.86 -8.36 -4.20
N PRO A 27 -10.93 -8.60 -5.00
CA PRO A 27 -11.08 -9.86 -5.73
C PRO A 27 -9.91 -10.19 -6.65
N ASN A 28 -9.29 -9.16 -7.23
CA ASN A 28 -8.16 -9.29 -8.15
C ASN A 28 -7.02 -8.34 -7.83
N LEU A 29 -6.93 -7.87 -6.59
CA LEU A 29 -5.87 -7.01 -6.14
C LEU A 29 -5.00 -7.69 -5.09
N LYS A 30 -3.72 -7.40 -5.18
CA LYS A 30 -2.71 -7.83 -4.22
C LYS A 30 -1.98 -6.63 -3.65
N TRP A 31 -1.56 -6.75 -2.41
CA TRP A 31 -0.69 -5.78 -1.78
C TRP A 31 0.63 -6.42 -1.39
N HIS A 32 1.67 -5.62 -1.39
CA HIS A 32 2.99 -6.01 -0.94
C HIS A 32 3.60 -4.86 -0.16
N LEU A 33 4.00 -5.12 1.06
CA LEU A 33 4.66 -4.14 1.93
C LEU A 33 6.10 -4.55 2.15
N MET A 34 7.01 -3.70 1.72
CA MET A 34 8.44 -3.87 1.88
C MET A 34 8.92 -3.32 3.21
N ASP A 35 10.08 -3.77 3.66
CA ASP A 35 10.66 -3.37 4.94
C ASP A 35 10.91 -1.88 5.09
N ASP A 36 11.18 -1.20 3.98
CA ASP A 36 11.41 0.25 3.95
C ASP A 36 10.12 1.08 4.03
N GLY A 37 8.97 0.41 4.17
CA GLY A 37 7.69 1.07 4.29
C GLY A 37 7.00 1.37 2.95
N VAL A 38 7.47 0.80 1.85
CA VAL A 38 6.81 0.95 0.54
C VAL A 38 5.71 -0.08 0.39
N LEU A 39 4.47 0.40 0.32
CA LEU A 39 3.28 -0.42 0.05
C LEU A 39 2.90 -0.31 -1.43
N THR A 40 2.89 -1.44 -2.11
CA THR A 40 2.49 -1.53 -3.52
C THR A 40 1.16 -2.26 -3.63
N ILE A 41 0.23 -1.70 -4.39
CA ILE A 41 -1.04 -2.34 -4.75
C ILE A 41 -0.99 -2.67 -6.23
N SER A 42 -1.26 -3.91 -6.58
CA SER A 42 -1.20 -4.40 -7.96
C SER A 42 -2.42 -5.24 -8.32
N GLY A 43 -2.63 -5.42 -9.61
CA GLY A 43 -3.76 -6.19 -10.15
C GLY A 43 -4.75 -5.31 -10.89
N ILE A 44 -5.97 -5.82 -11.06
CA ILE A 44 -7.00 -5.17 -11.88
C ILE A 44 -8.30 -5.11 -11.07
N GLY A 45 -8.91 -3.93 -11.02
CA GLY A 45 -10.24 -3.75 -10.47
C GLY A 45 -10.30 -3.01 -9.15
N LYS A 46 -11.29 -3.32 -8.34
CA LYS A 46 -11.65 -2.57 -7.13
C LYS A 46 -10.92 -3.08 -5.91
N MET A 47 -10.49 -2.13 -5.07
CA MET A 47 -10.01 -2.43 -3.74
C MET A 47 -11.18 -2.66 -2.79
N ASP A 48 -10.98 -3.53 -1.79
CA ASP A 48 -11.94 -3.71 -0.70
C ASP A 48 -12.12 -2.43 0.12
N ASN A 49 -13.28 -2.30 0.73
CA ASN A 49 -13.58 -1.21 1.65
C ASN A 49 -13.23 -1.61 3.09
N TYR A 50 -12.68 -0.66 3.85
CA TYR A 50 -12.21 -0.90 5.21
C TYR A 50 -12.85 0.06 6.23
N LEU A 51 -14.05 0.55 5.93
CA LEU A 51 -14.73 1.53 6.79
C LEU A 51 -15.07 0.95 8.17
N TYR A 52 -15.49 -0.30 8.19
CA TYR A 52 -15.90 -1.01 9.42
C TYR A 52 -14.91 -2.10 9.84
N SER A 53 -13.76 -2.15 9.20
CA SER A 53 -12.69 -3.07 9.51
C SER A 53 -11.36 -2.38 9.28
N VAL A 54 -10.25 -3.04 9.57
CA VAL A 54 -8.93 -2.48 9.30
C VAL A 54 -8.31 -3.12 8.05
N ALA A 55 -7.63 -2.31 7.26
CA ALA A 55 -6.87 -2.80 6.13
C ALA A 55 -5.71 -3.70 6.61
N PRO A 56 -5.25 -4.65 5.78
CA PRO A 56 -4.17 -5.57 6.18
C PRO A 56 -2.90 -4.87 6.66
N TRP A 57 -2.63 -3.69 6.17
CA TRP A 57 -1.46 -2.88 6.52
C TRP A 57 -1.71 -1.89 7.67
N TYR A 58 -2.88 -1.91 8.30
CA TYR A 58 -3.28 -0.86 9.25
C TYR A 58 -2.30 -0.65 10.40
N TYR A 59 -1.80 -1.74 10.97
CA TYR A 59 -0.85 -1.69 12.11
C TYR A 59 0.61 -1.69 11.68
N ARG A 60 0.88 -1.43 10.40
CA ARG A 60 2.23 -1.43 9.84
C ARG A 60 2.68 -0.01 9.55
N ASP A 61 3.98 0.19 9.54
CA ASP A 61 4.57 1.47 9.18
C ASP A 61 4.64 1.60 7.67
N VAL A 62 3.78 2.46 7.11
CA VAL A 62 3.71 2.72 5.67
C VAL A 62 4.18 4.14 5.41
N LYS A 63 5.27 4.26 4.66
CA LYS A 63 5.88 5.54 4.30
C LYS A 63 5.54 6.01 2.91
N GLN A 64 5.33 5.07 2.01
CA GLN A 64 5.04 5.35 0.61
C GLN A 64 3.99 4.36 0.10
N ILE A 65 3.04 4.86 -0.67
CA ILE A 65 2.02 4.04 -1.32
C ILE A 65 2.15 4.18 -2.83
N ILE A 66 2.24 3.05 -3.52
CA ILE A 66 2.26 3.00 -4.98
C ILE A 66 1.05 2.18 -5.43
N ILE A 67 0.09 2.84 -6.05
CA ILE A 67 -1.08 2.19 -6.64
C ILE A 67 -0.74 1.87 -8.10
N GLY A 68 -0.84 0.60 -8.48
CA GLY A 68 -0.50 0.13 -9.81
C GLY A 68 -1.58 0.42 -10.86
N ASP A 69 -1.15 0.47 -12.11
CA ASP A 69 -2.07 0.56 -13.25
C ASP A 69 -3.00 -0.65 -13.26
N GLY A 70 -4.28 -0.41 -13.48
CA GLY A 70 -5.32 -1.43 -13.42
C GLY A 70 -6.19 -1.35 -12.18
N VAL A 71 -5.73 -0.73 -11.09
CA VAL A 71 -6.56 -0.45 -9.93
C VAL A 71 -7.57 0.62 -10.27
N THR A 72 -8.85 0.35 -10.08
CA THR A 72 -9.91 1.26 -10.48
C THR A 72 -10.51 2.04 -9.32
N THR A 73 -10.44 1.50 -8.11
CA THR A 73 -11.03 2.12 -6.92
C THR A 73 -10.10 1.95 -5.73
N ILE A 74 -9.86 3.03 -5.01
CA ILE A 74 -9.26 3.00 -3.68
C ILE A 74 -10.39 2.83 -2.67
N GLY A 75 -10.28 1.82 -1.81
CA GLY A 75 -11.32 1.46 -0.87
C GLY A 75 -11.58 2.51 0.21
N GLN A 76 -12.77 2.49 0.78
CA GLN A 76 -13.14 3.36 1.90
C GLN A 76 -12.20 3.09 3.08
N ALA A 77 -11.69 4.16 3.68
CA ALA A 77 -10.79 4.14 4.82
C ALA A 77 -9.53 3.29 4.64
N ALA A 78 -9.14 2.99 3.39
CA ALA A 78 -8.05 2.05 3.09
C ALA A 78 -6.71 2.49 3.67
N PHE A 79 -6.42 3.78 3.67
CA PHE A 79 -5.14 4.33 4.11
C PHE A 79 -5.30 5.34 5.25
N ARG A 80 -6.36 5.21 6.04
CA ARG A 80 -6.58 6.09 7.17
C ARG A 80 -5.48 5.94 8.23
N ASN A 81 -5.21 7.02 8.96
CA ASN A 81 -4.27 7.05 10.08
C ASN A 81 -2.84 6.65 9.71
N ARG A 82 -2.37 7.10 8.54
CA ARG A 82 -0.99 6.86 8.10
C ARG A 82 -0.10 8.04 8.48
N GLY A 83 0.38 8.03 9.73
CA GLY A 83 1.16 9.14 10.29
C GLY A 83 2.55 9.30 9.68
N SER A 84 3.12 8.24 9.10
CA SER A 84 4.45 8.25 8.51
C SER A 84 4.44 8.40 6.99
N LEU A 85 3.27 8.60 6.39
CA LEU A 85 3.11 8.64 4.95
C LEU A 85 3.78 9.89 4.36
N THR A 86 4.70 9.70 3.42
CA THR A 86 5.42 10.77 2.74
C THR A 86 5.02 10.95 1.28
N SER A 87 4.52 9.91 0.63
CA SER A 87 4.10 10.00 -0.76
C SER A 87 3.06 8.96 -1.13
N VAL A 88 2.20 9.32 -2.08
CA VAL A 88 1.21 8.42 -2.69
C VAL A 88 1.25 8.63 -4.20
N THR A 89 1.39 7.54 -4.95
CA THR A 89 1.27 7.55 -6.40
C THR A 89 -0.04 6.90 -6.80
N ILE A 90 -0.91 7.65 -7.48
CA ILE A 90 -2.22 7.21 -7.93
C ILE A 90 -2.25 7.24 -9.46
N PRO A 91 -2.49 6.11 -10.14
CA PRO A 91 -2.50 6.07 -11.60
C PRO A 91 -3.83 6.57 -12.17
N ASN A 92 -3.85 6.78 -13.48
CA ASN A 92 -5.06 7.22 -14.19
C ASN A 92 -6.19 6.20 -14.17
N SER A 93 -5.87 4.92 -13.98
CA SER A 93 -6.87 3.85 -13.91
C SER A 93 -7.83 4.03 -12.75
N VAL A 94 -7.42 4.73 -11.68
CA VAL A 94 -8.27 4.98 -10.51
C VAL A 94 -9.33 6.01 -10.87
N THR A 95 -10.59 5.59 -10.82
CA THR A 95 -11.75 6.44 -11.11
C THR A 95 -12.49 6.89 -9.85
N THR A 96 -12.30 6.19 -8.73
CA THR A 96 -12.99 6.47 -7.48
C THR A 96 -12.04 6.32 -6.30
N ILE A 97 -12.09 7.28 -5.40
CA ILE A 97 -11.42 7.22 -4.10
C ILE A 97 -12.52 7.18 -3.03
N GLY A 98 -12.54 6.12 -2.23
CA GLY A 98 -13.55 5.93 -1.20
C GLY A 98 -13.47 6.96 -0.08
N VAL A 99 -14.58 7.14 0.63
CA VAL A 99 -14.63 8.07 1.77
C VAL A 99 -13.59 7.68 2.82
N TYR A 100 -12.98 8.66 3.44
CA TYR A 100 -11.94 8.50 4.45
C TYR A 100 -10.70 7.71 3.99
N ALA A 101 -10.50 7.50 2.70
CA ALA A 101 -9.38 6.70 2.19
C ALA A 101 -8.02 7.18 2.74
N PHE A 102 -7.83 8.47 2.89
CA PHE A 102 -6.62 9.08 3.45
C PHE A 102 -6.90 9.91 4.69
N TYR A 103 -7.94 9.57 5.43
CA TYR A 103 -8.30 10.30 6.63
C TYR A 103 -7.20 10.25 7.67
N ASN A 104 -6.92 11.42 8.28
CA ASN A 104 -5.92 11.55 9.33
C ASN A 104 -4.53 11.03 8.94
N CYS A 105 -4.14 11.29 7.71
CA CYS A 105 -2.76 11.10 7.27
C CYS A 105 -1.98 12.37 7.54
N ILE A 106 -1.01 12.32 8.44
CA ILE A 106 -0.08 13.43 8.67
C ILE A 106 0.96 13.38 7.55
N TYR A 107 1.02 14.44 6.79
CA TYR A 107 1.56 14.40 5.47
C TYR A 107 2.53 15.55 5.23
N ASN A 108 3.75 15.22 5.00
CA ASN A 108 4.76 16.16 4.54
C ASN A 108 4.99 16.02 3.04
N HIS A 109 4.02 16.48 2.29
CA HIS A 109 4.12 16.85 0.88
C HIS A 109 4.89 16.00 -0.10
N ARG A 110 4.25 15.06 -0.75
CA ARG A 110 4.42 14.85 -2.20
C ARG A 110 3.46 13.81 -2.72
N THR A 111 2.28 14.24 -3.10
CA THR A 111 1.49 13.47 -4.07
C THR A 111 2.09 13.72 -5.43
N THR A 112 2.80 12.77 -5.97
CA THR A 112 3.08 12.76 -7.39
C THR A 112 1.90 12.09 -8.08
N LYS A 113 1.01 12.93 -8.57
CA LYS A 113 -0.04 12.47 -9.48
C LYS A 113 0.55 12.45 -10.88
N THR A 114 0.61 11.28 -11.46
CA THR A 114 0.66 11.19 -12.91
C THR A 114 -0.74 11.54 -13.42
N ASN A 115 -0.90 12.75 -13.95
CA ASN A 115 -2.15 13.33 -14.44
C ASN A 115 -3.17 13.63 -13.34
N GLN A 116 -3.24 14.88 -12.97
CA GLN A 116 -4.15 15.43 -11.97
C GLN A 116 -5.62 15.22 -12.34
N LYS A 117 -6.14 14.03 -12.15
CA LYS A 117 -7.56 13.77 -12.30
C LYS A 117 -8.35 14.11 -11.03
N TYR A 118 -7.67 14.22 -9.90
CA TYR A 118 -8.31 14.50 -8.61
C TYR A 118 -7.70 15.74 -7.98
N PRO A 119 -8.51 16.76 -7.66
CA PRO A 119 -8.03 17.88 -6.87
C PRO A 119 -7.59 17.33 -5.52
N SER A 120 -6.47 17.82 -5.05
CA SER A 120 -5.89 17.59 -3.72
C SER A 120 -6.63 16.56 -2.87
N VAL A 121 -6.06 15.38 -2.75
CA VAL A 121 -6.43 14.51 -1.65
C VAL A 121 -6.13 15.30 -0.38
N ASN A 122 -7.14 15.86 0.25
CA ASN A 122 -7.01 16.47 1.56
C ASN A 122 -6.71 15.35 2.55
N LEU A 123 -5.47 15.28 2.86
CA LEU A 123 -4.94 14.32 3.80
C LEU A 123 -5.06 14.87 5.20
#